data_0c9fd0f4892195f20ae8b12bd11977b4
#
_entry.id   0c9fd0f4892195f20ae8b12bd11977b4
#
_cell.length_a   1.000
_cell.length_b   1.000
_cell.length_c   1.000
_cell.angle_alpha   90.00
_cell.angle_beta   90.00
_cell.angle_gamma   90.00
#
_symmetry.space_group_name_H-M   'P 1'
#
loop_
_entity.id
_entity.type
_entity.pdbx_description
1 polymer ?
#
loop_
_entity_poly.entity_id
_entity_poly.type
_entity_poly.pdbx_seq_one_letter_code
_entity_poly.pdbx_strand_id
1 'polypeptide(L)'
;YLVQKVPVTVSGSNKKVKWYNFRIPIKDPDKNIVGNIEGFQSIRFIRLMLKGWKAPVVLRFGSLDLIRSDWRKYENDLSDENSLPGTTPTFNVGAVNLEEDSKKEPIPYMLPPNTQRQFNLGSQANENEQAMQIQVCDLDGGDARGMYKTVSLDLLSYKRIQMDIHAE
;
A
#
# COMPACT_ATOMS: atom_id res chain seq x y z
N TYR A 1 3.71 -2.26 -11.43
CA TYR A 1 3.51 -3.12 -10.24
C TYR A 1 4.81 -3.46 -9.48
N LEU A 2 6.00 -3.31 -10.09
CA LEU A 2 7.27 -3.49 -9.39
C LEU A 2 7.49 -2.28 -8.47
N VAL A 3 7.58 -2.53 -7.16
CA VAL A 3 7.77 -1.48 -6.16
C VAL A 3 9.24 -1.36 -5.76
N GLN A 4 9.91 -2.48 -5.60
CA GLN A 4 11.26 -2.47 -5.02
C GLN A 4 12.14 -3.60 -5.55
N LYS A 5 13.45 -3.32 -5.62
CA LYS A 5 14.51 -4.31 -5.85
C LYS A 5 15.44 -4.30 -4.65
N VAL A 6 15.50 -5.38 -3.92
CA VAL A 6 16.38 -5.48 -2.75
C VAL A 6 17.54 -6.42 -3.05
N PRO A 7 18.78 -5.93 -3.08
CA PRO A 7 19.94 -6.80 -3.15
C PRO A 7 20.18 -7.46 -1.79
N VAL A 8 20.28 -8.77 -1.78
CA VAL A 8 20.57 -9.56 -0.58
C VAL A 8 21.88 -10.30 -0.78
N THR A 9 22.78 -10.17 0.18
CA THR A 9 24.04 -10.92 0.16
C THR A 9 23.78 -12.33 0.68
N VAL A 10 24.20 -13.32 -0.09
CA VAL A 10 24.08 -14.72 0.32
C VAL A 10 25.11 -15.00 1.43
N SER A 11 24.66 -15.52 2.56
CA SER A 11 25.54 -15.87 3.67
C SER A 11 26.64 -16.84 3.21
N GLY A 12 27.88 -16.53 3.55
CA GLY A 12 29.06 -17.30 3.14
C GLY A 12 29.50 -17.14 1.67
N SER A 13 28.97 -16.16 0.95
CA SER A 13 29.33 -15.90 -0.45
C SER A 13 29.30 -14.40 -0.75
N ASN A 14 30.20 -13.96 -1.65
CA ASN A 14 30.17 -12.59 -2.17
C ASN A 14 29.08 -12.36 -3.23
N LYS A 15 28.22 -13.35 -3.48
CA LYS A 15 27.14 -13.24 -4.45
C LYS A 15 25.99 -12.43 -3.89
N LYS A 16 25.51 -11.46 -4.66
CA LYS A 16 24.30 -10.67 -4.40
C LYS A 16 23.17 -11.22 -5.25
N VAL A 17 22.08 -11.58 -4.62
CA VAL A 17 20.80 -11.91 -5.29
C VAL A 17 19.86 -10.74 -5.15
N LYS A 18 19.01 -10.54 -6.16
CA LYS A 18 18.01 -9.47 -6.14
C LYS A 18 16.64 -10.10 -5.90
N TRP A 19 15.95 -9.63 -4.88
CA TRP A 19 14.55 -9.88 -4.68
C TRP A 19 13.73 -8.74 -5.25
N TYR A 20 12.58 -9.07 -5.81
CA TYR A 20 11.66 -8.12 -6.43
C TYR A 20 10.36 -8.15 -5.66
N ASN A 21 9.92 -7.00 -5.18
CA ASN A 21 8.63 -6.83 -4.55
C ASN A 21 7.64 -6.26 -5.57
N PHE A 22 6.51 -6.93 -5.73
CA PHE A 22 5.43 -6.51 -6.61
C PHE A 22 4.18 -6.23 -5.77
N ARG A 23 3.62 -5.04 -5.93
CA ARG A 23 2.30 -4.71 -5.42
C ARG A 23 1.30 -4.71 -6.57
N ILE A 24 0.32 -5.57 -6.49
CA ILE A 24 -0.71 -5.74 -7.51
C ILE A 24 -2.03 -5.28 -6.92
N PRO A 25 -2.58 -4.12 -7.36
CA PRO A 25 -3.86 -3.65 -6.87
C PRO A 25 -4.97 -4.60 -7.35
N ILE A 26 -5.70 -5.19 -6.42
CA ILE A 26 -6.81 -6.11 -6.74
C ILE A 26 -7.97 -5.36 -7.39
N LYS A 27 -8.15 -4.09 -7.00
CA LYS A 27 -9.19 -3.20 -7.54
C LYS A 27 -8.66 -2.24 -8.59
N ASP A 28 -7.76 -2.70 -9.44
CA ASP A 28 -7.21 -1.92 -10.54
C ASP A 28 -8.34 -1.62 -11.55
N PRO A 29 -8.54 -0.35 -11.96
CA PRO A 29 -9.52 0.00 -12.98
C PRO A 29 -9.21 -0.65 -14.34
N ASP A 30 -7.93 -0.87 -14.66
CA ASP A 30 -7.50 -1.47 -15.91
C ASP A 30 -7.53 -3.01 -15.92
N LYS A 31 -8.06 -3.61 -14.86
CA LYS A 31 -8.19 -5.06 -14.77
C LYS A 31 -9.17 -5.62 -15.83
N ASN A 32 -8.82 -6.75 -16.39
CA ASN A 32 -9.73 -7.50 -17.24
C ASN A 32 -10.64 -8.39 -16.39
N ILE A 33 -11.94 -8.20 -16.50
CA ILE A 33 -12.96 -9.00 -15.79
C ILE A 33 -13.57 -9.96 -16.78
N VAL A 34 -13.51 -11.26 -16.48
CA VAL A 34 -14.18 -12.30 -17.25
C VAL A 34 -15.30 -12.91 -16.41
N GLY A 35 -16.51 -12.83 -16.91
CA GLY A 35 -17.71 -13.29 -16.21
C GLY A 35 -18.36 -12.21 -15.35
N ASN A 36 -19.39 -12.59 -14.61
CA ASN A 36 -20.20 -11.70 -13.78
C ASN A 36 -19.65 -11.70 -12.34
N ILE A 37 -18.62 -10.89 -12.07
CA ILE A 37 -18.02 -10.78 -10.75
C ILE A 37 -18.54 -9.50 -10.07
N GLU A 38 -19.39 -9.68 -9.06
CA GLU A 38 -19.98 -8.56 -8.30
C GLU A 38 -19.07 -8.04 -7.18
N GLY A 39 -18.04 -8.80 -6.77
CA GLY A 39 -17.11 -8.38 -5.72
C GLY A 39 -16.12 -9.44 -5.29
N PHE A 40 -15.36 -9.13 -4.22
CA PHE A 40 -14.29 -9.98 -3.67
C PHE A 40 -14.66 -10.58 -2.30
N GLN A 41 -15.94 -10.80 -2.04
CA GLN A 41 -16.40 -11.31 -0.74
C GLN A 41 -16.00 -12.77 -0.50
N SER A 42 -15.89 -13.55 -1.57
CA SER A 42 -15.50 -14.96 -1.49
C SER A 42 -14.54 -15.30 -2.62
N ILE A 43 -13.28 -15.52 -2.30
CA ILE A 43 -12.25 -15.92 -3.25
C ILE A 43 -11.92 -17.39 -3.00
N ARG A 44 -12.08 -18.24 -4.02
CA ARG A 44 -11.80 -19.67 -3.90
C ARG A 44 -10.34 -20.01 -4.17
N PHE A 45 -9.72 -19.31 -5.10
CA PHE A 45 -8.30 -19.53 -5.43
C PHE A 45 -7.67 -18.32 -6.10
N ILE A 46 -6.37 -18.22 -5.99
CA ILE A 46 -5.52 -17.26 -6.70
C ILE A 46 -4.68 -18.07 -7.70
N ARG A 47 -4.63 -17.63 -8.96
CA ARG A 47 -3.84 -18.27 -10.00
C ARG A 47 -2.80 -17.30 -10.53
N LEU A 48 -1.53 -17.73 -10.50
CA LEU A 48 -0.47 -17.07 -11.25
C LEU A 48 -0.27 -17.78 -12.59
N MET A 49 -0.23 -17.02 -13.66
CA MET A 49 0.07 -17.52 -14.99
C MET A 49 1.31 -16.80 -15.54
N LEU A 50 2.32 -17.57 -15.90
CA LEU A 50 3.56 -17.08 -16.45
C LEU A 50 3.65 -17.51 -17.90
N LYS A 51 3.93 -16.59 -18.82
CA LYS A 51 4.03 -16.87 -20.25
C LYS A 51 5.07 -15.98 -20.92
N GLY A 52 5.49 -16.37 -22.13
CA GLY A 52 6.37 -15.54 -22.98
C GLY A 52 7.85 -15.64 -22.66
N TRP A 53 8.29 -16.67 -21.97
CA TRP A 53 9.70 -16.90 -21.69
C TRP A 53 10.43 -17.43 -22.93
N LYS A 54 11.55 -16.79 -23.27
CA LYS A 54 12.40 -17.19 -24.41
C LYS A 54 13.52 -18.16 -24.03
N ALA A 55 13.74 -18.36 -22.76
CA ALA A 55 14.78 -19.24 -22.21
C ALA A 55 14.27 -19.91 -20.92
N PRO A 56 14.88 -21.02 -20.50
CA PRO A 56 14.57 -21.63 -19.22
C PRO A 56 14.81 -20.63 -18.07
N VAL A 57 13.86 -20.56 -17.14
CA VAL A 57 13.94 -19.67 -16.00
C VAL A 57 13.55 -20.42 -14.74
N VAL A 58 14.21 -20.10 -13.63
CA VAL A 58 13.84 -20.57 -12.29
C VAL A 58 13.39 -19.38 -11.48
N LEU A 59 12.14 -19.39 -11.05
CA LEU A 59 11.57 -18.37 -10.18
C LEU A 59 11.41 -18.94 -8.77
N ARG A 60 11.73 -18.10 -7.78
CA ARG A 60 11.53 -18.43 -6.38
C ARG A 60 10.60 -17.39 -5.78
N PHE A 61 9.48 -17.84 -5.23
CA PHE A 61 8.51 -17.00 -4.54
C PHE A 61 8.81 -17.07 -3.05
N GLY A 62 9.06 -15.90 -2.44
CA GLY A 62 9.33 -15.80 -1.00
C GLY A 62 8.03 -15.76 -0.20
N SER A 63 7.15 -14.83 -0.52
CA SER A 63 5.86 -14.67 0.12
C SER A 63 4.79 -14.22 -0.87
N LEU A 64 3.54 -14.42 -0.51
CA LEU A 64 2.36 -13.88 -1.17
C LEU A 64 1.39 -13.42 -0.09
N ASP A 65 1.36 -12.12 0.15
CA ASP A 65 0.58 -11.52 1.21
C ASP A 65 -0.60 -10.72 0.66
N LEU A 66 -1.75 -10.82 1.31
CA LEU A 66 -2.91 -9.99 1.02
C LEU A 66 -2.89 -8.81 2.00
N ILE A 67 -2.56 -7.65 1.47
CA ILE A 67 -2.48 -6.42 2.26
C ILE A 67 -3.85 -5.74 2.26
N ARG A 68 -4.35 -5.44 3.44
CA ARG A 68 -5.58 -4.70 3.65
C ARG A 68 -5.25 -3.32 4.16
N SER A 69 -5.79 -2.30 3.50
CA SER A 69 -5.85 -0.95 4.05
C SER A 69 -7.27 -0.68 4.55
N ASP A 70 -7.37 -0.19 5.78
CA ASP A 70 -8.66 0.28 6.33
C ASP A 70 -9.06 1.64 5.76
N TRP A 71 -8.10 2.40 5.28
CA TRP A 71 -8.33 3.68 4.64
C TRP A 71 -8.74 3.49 3.19
N ARG A 72 -9.73 4.25 2.76
CA ARG A 72 -10.32 4.18 1.42
C ARG A 72 -10.32 5.55 0.78
N LYS A 73 -10.12 5.58 -0.52
CA LYS A 73 -10.33 6.77 -1.33
C LYS A 73 -11.82 7.11 -1.34
N TYR A 74 -12.12 8.40 -1.19
CA TYR A 74 -13.46 8.93 -1.41
C TYR A 74 -13.67 9.15 -2.90
N GLU A 75 -14.67 8.51 -3.47
CA GLU A 75 -14.85 8.44 -4.93
C GLU A 75 -15.66 9.61 -5.50
N ASN A 76 -16.43 10.31 -4.66
CA ASN A 76 -17.20 11.44 -5.12
C ASN A 76 -16.29 12.66 -5.30
N ASP A 77 -16.64 13.52 -6.26
CA ASP A 77 -15.96 14.78 -6.48
C ASP A 77 -16.21 15.73 -5.31
N LEU A 78 -15.14 16.30 -4.80
CA LEU A 78 -15.13 17.29 -3.73
C LEU A 78 -14.60 18.65 -4.21
N SER A 79 -14.31 18.76 -5.50
CA SER A 79 -13.76 19.98 -6.09
C SER A 79 -14.76 21.12 -6.06
N ASP A 80 -14.28 22.34 -5.93
CA ASP A 80 -15.12 23.54 -5.98
C ASP A 80 -15.66 23.77 -7.40
N GLU A 81 -16.80 24.45 -7.51
CA GLU A 81 -17.42 24.84 -8.80
C GLU A 81 -16.48 25.70 -9.66
N ASN A 82 -15.48 26.33 -9.06
CA ASN A 82 -14.49 27.16 -9.72
C ASN A 82 -13.18 26.41 -10.01
N SER A 83 -13.13 25.10 -9.84
CA SER A 83 -11.95 24.34 -10.22
C SER A 83 -11.73 24.46 -11.71
N LEU A 84 -10.54 24.92 -12.08
CA LEU A 84 -10.19 25.06 -13.51
C LEU A 84 -10.11 23.66 -14.13
N PRO A 85 -10.62 23.49 -15.37
CA PRO A 85 -10.40 22.25 -16.11
C PRO A 85 -8.91 22.11 -16.40
N GLY A 86 -8.22 21.42 -15.52
CA GLY A 86 -6.78 21.19 -15.57
C GLY A 86 -6.42 19.74 -15.88
N THR A 87 -5.26 19.36 -15.44
CA THR A 87 -4.77 17.99 -15.50
C THR A 87 -5.61 17.08 -14.61
N THR A 88 -5.78 15.82 -14.99
CA THR A 88 -6.44 14.84 -14.12
C THR A 88 -5.50 14.51 -12.96
N PRO A 89 -5.82 14.90 -11.72
CA PRO A 89 -4.93 14.68 -10.61
C PRO A 89 -4.83 13.20 -10.26
N THR A 90 -3.62 12.77 -9.94
CA THR A 90 -3.40 11.44 -9.40
C THR A 90 -3.56 11.46 -7.89
N PHE A 91 -4.46 10.67 -7.36
CA PHE A 91 -4.68 10.52 -5.93
C PHE A 91 -4.75 9.05 -5.54
N ASN A 92 -3.75 8.60 -4.78
CA ASN A 92 -3.66 7.24 -4.30
C ASN A 92 -3.63 7.20 -2.78
N VAL A 93 -4.39 6.28 -2.21
CA VAL A 93 -4.40 5.99 -0.77
C VAL A 93 -3.91 4.57 -0.59
N GLY A 94 -2.93 4.39 0.25
CA GLY A 94 -2.32 3.11 0.53
C GLY A 94 -1.95 2.96 2.00
N ALA A 95 -1.32 1.85 2.30
CA ALA A 95 -0.68 1.62 3.58
C ALA A 95 0.81 1.39 3.37
N VAL A 96 1.61 1.91 4.29
CA VAL A 96 3.03 1.60 4.42
C VAL A 96 3.27 0.94 5.76
N ASN A 97 4.23 0.06 5.82
CA ASN A 97 4.56 -0.64 7.03
C ASN A 97 6.08 -0.79 7.18
N LEU A 98 6.52 -1.03 8.42
CA LEU A 98 7.94 -1.09 8.72
C LEU A 98 8.63 -2.29 8.06
N GLU A 99 7.93 -3.40 7.89
CA GLU A 99 8.54 -4.63 7.37
C GLU A 99 8.83 -4.54 5.87
N GLU A 100 7.92 -3.93 5.12
CA GLU A 100 8.03 -3.86 3.65
C GLU A 100 8.70 -2.57 3.17
N ASP A 101 8.45 -1.45 3.86
CA ASP A 101 8.82 -0.12 3.39
C ASP A 101 10.01 0.49 4.14
N SER A 102 10.57 -0.18 5.16
CA SER A 102 11.72 0.34 5.91
C SER A 102 13.01 0.50 5.08
N LYS A 103 13.08 -0.13 3.92
CA LYS A 103 14.22 -0.06 2.99
C LYS A 103 13.82 0.47 1.61
N LYS A 104 12.68 1.11 1.54
CA LYS A 104 12.18 1.69 0.29
C LYS A 104 13.01 2.92 -0.09
N GLU A 105 13.34 3.02 -1.37
CA GLU A 105 13.99 4.19 -1.93
C GLU A 105 12.96 5.07 -2.67
N PRO A 106 13.13 6.38 -2.71
CA PRO A 106 14.24 7.18 -2.16
C PRO A 106 14.14 7.39 -0.63
N ILE A 107 12.96 7.31 -0.04
CA ILE A 107 12.75 7.60 1.37
C ILE A 107 12.16 6.36 2.07
N PRO A 108 12.89 5.78 3.05
CA PRO A 108 12.41 4.63 3.80
C PRO A 108 11.34 5.05 4.81
N TYR A 109 10.35 4.19 5.02
CA TYR A 109 9.41 4.39 6.11
C TYR A 109 10.09 4.16 7.46
N MET A 110 9.95 5.13 8.36
CA MET A 110 10.42 5.05 9.73
C MET A 110 9.26 5.29 10.70
N LEU A 111 9.33 4.67 11.86
CA LEU A 111 8.35 4.90 12.91
C LEU A 111 8.33 6.35 13.36
N PRO A 112 7.16 6.94 13.59
CA PRO A 112 7.06 8.23 14.23
C PRO A 112 7.76 8.24 15.59
N PRO A 113 8.37 9.38 16.00
CA PRO A 113 8.93 9.50 17.32
C PRO A 113 7.85 9.21 18.38
N ASN A 114 8.21 8.48 19.40
CA ASN A 114 7.32 8.03 20.50
C ASN A 114 6.33 6.91 20.15
N THR A 115 6.37 6.35 18.96
CA THR A 115 5.61 5.14 18.63
C THR A 115 6.46 3.91 18.94
N GLN A 116 5.92 2.99 19.75
CA GLN A 116 6.57 1.72 20.05
C GLN A 116 5.80 0.58 19.38
N ARG A 117 6.53 -0.35 18.82
CA ARG A 117 5.92 -1.57 18.27
C ARG A 117 5.32 -2.38 19.40
N GLN A 118 4.07 -2.79 19.22
CA GLN A 118 3.41 -3.67 20.18
C GLN A 118 3.92 -5.10 19.96
N PHE A 119 4.24 -5.77 21.06
CA PHE A 119 4.63 -7.17 21.04
C PHE A 119 3.39 -8.03 21.29
N ASN A 120 3.05 -8.86 20.33
CA ASN A 120 1.94 -9.78 20.46
C ASN A 120 2.42 -11.08 21.13
N LEU A 121 2.00 -11.29 22.38
CA LEU A 121 2.36 -12.47 23.17
C LEU A 121 1.83 -13.78 22.56
N GLY A 122 0.71 -13.71 21.83
CA GLY A 122 0.10 -14.90 21.23
C GLY A 122 0.88 -15.42 20.02
N SER A 123 1.44 -14.54 19.22
CA SER A 123 2.27 -14.87 18.05
C SER A 123 3.77 -14.86 18.34
N GLN A 124 4.17 -14.40 19.53
CA GLN A 124 5.57 -14.17 19.91
C GLN A 124 6.35 -13.29 18.92
N ALA A 125 5.65 -12.36 18.30
CA ALA A 125 6.21 -11.45 17.30
C ALA A 125 5.78 -10.01 17.58
N ASN A 126 6.57 -9.04 17.09
CA ASN A 126 6.13 -7.66 17.06
C ASN A 126 5.00 -7.51 16.04
N GLU A 127 3.97 -6.76 16.40
CA GLU A 127 2.94 -6.40 15.45
C GLU A 127 3.54 -5.53 14.35
N ASN A 128 3.13 -5.79 13.10
CA ASN A 128 3.54 -4.97 11.99
C ASN A 128 2.75 -3.67 12.03
N GLU A 129 3.42 -2.61 12.42
CA GLU A 129 2.83 -1.29 12.48
C GLU A 129 2.61 -0.75 11.07
N GLN A 130 1.44 -0.18 10.85
CA GLN A 130 1.05 0.36 9.55
C GLN A 130 0.68 1.84 9.68
N ALA A 131 1.19 2.63 8.73
CA ALA A 131 0.77 4.00 8.53
C ALA A 131 0.00 4.14 7.21
N MET A 132 -0.82 5.18 7.16
CA MET A 132 -1.49 5.57 5.93
C MET A 132 -0.52 6.35 5.05
N GLN A 133 -0.45 5.99 3.77
CA GLN A 133 0.26 6.74 2.74
C GLN A 133 -0.74 7.42 1.81
N ILE A 134 -0.52 8.69 1.54
CA ILE A 134 -1.23 9.44 0.52
C ILE A 134 -0.21 9.88 -0.52
N GLN A 135 -0.53 9.66 -1.78
CA GLN A 135 0.22 10.19 -2.90
C GLN A 135 -0.71 11.08 -3.72
N VAL A 136 -0.31 12.32 -3.88
CA VAL A 136 -1.06 13.33 -4.64
C VAL A 136 -0.11 13.95 -5.66
N CYS A 137 -0.54 13.99 -6.93
CA CYS A 137 0.18 14.67 -8.00
C CYS A 137 -0.81 15.50 -8.81
N ASP A 138 -0.36 16.64 -9.29
CA ASP A 138 -1.10 17.51 -10.22
C ASP A 138 -2.48 17.93 -9.68
N LEU A 139 -2.57 18.27 -8.38
CA LEU A 139 -3.78 18.80 -7.77
C LEU A 139 -3.82 20.31 -7.99
N ASP A 140 -4.74 20.77 -8.82
CA ASP A 140 -4.92 22.16 -9.14
C ASP A 140 -5.68 22.94 -8.05
N GLY A 141 -5.63 24.27 -8.12
CA GLY A 141 -6.38 25.12 -7.20
C GLY A 141 -7.90 24.93 -7.36
N GLY A 142 -8.60 24.68 -6.26
CA GLY A 142 -10.03 24.36 -6.24
C GLY A 142 -10.33 22.86 -6.30
N ASP A 143 -9.36 22.03 -6.69
CA ASP A 143 -9.52 20.58 -6.64
C ASP A 143 -9.41 20.04 -5.21
N ALA A 144 -10.25 19.08 -4.89
CA ALA A 144 -10.22 18.40 -3.61
C ALA A 144 -10.31 16.88 -3.77
N ARG A 145 -9.56 16.17 -2.96
CA ARG A 145 -9.59 14.70 -2.88
C ARG A 145 -9.70 14.27 -1.43
N GLY A 146 -10.46 13.24 -1.19
CA GLY A 146 -10.75 12.77 0.14
C GLY A 146 -10.41 11.30 0.37
N MET A 147 -10.23 10.97 1.62
CA MET A 147 -10.11 9.60 2.08
C MET A 147 -10.89 9.41 3.36
N TYR A 148 -11.29 8.20 3.64
CA TYR A 148 -12.02 7.90 4.86
C TYR A 148 -11.67 6.52 5.41
N LYS A 149 -11.90 6.36 6.70
CA LYS A 149 -11.87 5.09 7.40
C LYS A 149 -13.15 4.99 8.21
N THR A 150 -13.86 3.90 8.07
CA THR A 150 -15.04 3.64 8.91
C THR A 150 -14.56 3.17 10.28
N VAL A 151 -14.93 3.89 11.31
CA VAL A 151 -14.63 3.56 12.70
C VAL A 151 -15.91 3.54 13.52
N SER A 152 -15.94 2.68 14.53
CA SER A 152 -17.01 2.66 15.53
C SER A 152 -16.35 2.99 16.89
N LEU A 153 -16.27 4.27 17.20
CA LEU A 153 -15.63 4.78 18.39
C LEU A 153 -16.58 5.70 19.14
N ASP A 154 -16.64 5.56 20.46
CA ASP A 154 -17.23 6.57 21.33
C ASP A 154 -16.18 7.63 21.62
N LEU A 155 -16.37 8.83 21.08
CA LEU A 155 -15.43 9.95 21.24
C LEU A 155 -15.80 10.90 22.38
N LEU A 156 -16.83 10.63 23.16
CA LEU A 156 -17.33 11.55 24.20
C LEU A 156 -16.27 11.89 25.25
N SER A 157 -15.37 10.96 25.55
CA SER A 157 -14.30 11.16 26.53
C SER A 157 -13.00 11.72 25.95
N TYR A 158 -12.88 11.83 24.64
CA TYR A 158 -11.67 12.31 23.97
C TYR A 158 -11.74 13.81 23.70
N LYS A 159 -10.66 14.52 24.04
CA LYS A 159 -10.55 15.97 23.87
C LYS A 159 -9.74 16.39 22.65
N ARG A 160 -8.92 15.51 22.12
CA ARG A 160 -7.96 15.83 21.04
C ARG A 160 -7.79 14.64 20.12
N ILE A 161 -7.55 14.95 18.86
CA ILE A 161 -7.00 14.02 17.85
C ILE A 161 -5.55 14.46 17.62
N GLN A 162 -4.63 13.52 17.70
CA GLN A 162 -3.22 13.74 17.39
C GLN A 162 -2.82 12.85 16.23
N MET A 163 -2.01 13.40 15.34
CA MET A 163 -1.55 12.70 14.15
C MET A 163 -0.11 13.16 13.86
N ASP A 164 0.77 12.21 13.61
CA ASP A 164 2.11 12.46 13.10
C ASP A 164 2.09 12.37 11.58
N ILE A 165 2.67 13.35 10.91
CA ILE A 165 2.69 13.44 9.45
C ILE A 165 4.13 13.57 8.99
N HIS A 166 4.52 12.76 8.01
CA HIS A 166 5.77 12.88 7.28
C HIS A 166 5.44 13.25 5.82
N ALA A 167 6.03 14.33 5.33
CA ALA A 167 5.88 14.76 3.94
C ALA A 167 7.19 14.52 3.17
N GLU A 168 7.07 13.99 1.97
CA GLU A 168 8.18 13.70 1.04
C GLU A 168 8.12 14.62 -0.18
#